data_49d236a099126a27e773cbd86b1fc75a
#
_entry.id   49d236a099126a27e773cbd86b1fc75a
#
_cell.length_a   1.000
_cell.length_b   1.000
_cell.length_c   1.000
_cell.angle_alpha   90.00
_cell.angle_beta   90.00
_cell.angle_gamma   90.00
#
_symmetry.space_group_name_H-M   'P 1'
#
loop_
_entity.id
_entity.type
_entity.pdbx_description
1 polymer ?
#
loop_
_entity_poly.entity_id
_entity_poly.type
_entity_poly.pdbx_seq_one_letter_code
_entity_poly.pdbx_strand_id
1 'polypeptide(L)'
;MVKTMDAIRTARSLLGTPYSEIDCIGLIVRVIRTAPGGVGAYRCQGTNWLWRSIDNSAKYRDLTWRHEGIAGARAGMLAFKRRSRDVHHVGLVTGDGTVIHSSSAAGKVVETKLDDTWKLLAAHRYIEVQELQKVAAPTAPSEVSLGDETEDTSMEAYKMKVVASSLNVRDEPDVKGRRIGRLSEGAAVTVQAEMENGWKYITYGDGALGYVDGSYLGAYVEPPVPEAPKITIIDSSGNHFVPVGDFSVIIGSVD
;
A
#
# COMPACT_ATOMS: atom_id res chain seq x y z
N MET A 1 9.77 10.66 -3.98
CA MET A 1 9.50 9.48 -3.13
C MET A 1 10.69 8.54 -3.25
N VAL A 2 11.20 8.04 -2.14
CA VAL A 2 12.34 7.11 -2.09
C VAL A 2 11.88 5.75 -2.61
N LYS A 3 12.60 5.19 -3.58
CA LYS A 3 12.33 3.83 -4.07
C LYS A 3 12.68 2.80 -3.00
N THR A 4 11.93 1.70 -2.96
CA THR A 4 12.09 0.63 -1.96
C THR A 4 13.54 0.17 -1.81
N MET A 5 14.20 -0.16 -2.94
CA MET A 5 15.57 -0.66 -2.92
C MET A 5 16.59 0.40 -2.50
N ASP A 6 16.35 1.68 -2.80
CA ASP A 6 17.20 2.78 -2.35
C ASP A 6 17.07 3.02 -0.85
N ALA A 7 15.85 2.90 -0.30
CA ALA A 7 15.63 2.97 1.14
C ALA A 7 16.39 1.85 1.88
N ILE A 8 16.28 0.62 1.40
CA ILE A 8 16.95 -0.55 1.99
C ILE A 8 18.48 -0.42 1.87
N ARG A 9 18.98 -0.04 0.70
CA ARG A 9 20.42 0.17 0.48
C ARG A 9 20.97 1.25 1.42
N THR A 10 20.25 2.37 1.55
CA THR A 10 20.62 3.45 2.45
C THR A 10 20.59 2.98 3.92
N ALA A 11 19.58 2.23 4.34
CA ALA A 11 19.51 1.67 5.67
C ALA A 11 20.66 0.68 5.93
N ARG A 12 20.97 -0.20 4.96
CA ARG A 12 22.08 -1.16 5.06
C ARG A 12 23.45 -0.48 5.14
N SER A 13 23.64 0.67 4.48
CA SER A 13 24.91 1.42 4.59
C SER A 13 25.15 2.02 5.99
N LEU A 14 24.11 2.05 6.82
CA LEU A 14 24.17 2.53 8.20
C LEU A 14 24.35 1.38 9.23
N LEU A 15 24.44 0.12 8.80
CA LEU A 15 24.67 -1.02 9.71
C LEU A 15 25.94 -0.80 10.53
N GLY A 16 25.85 -1.07 11.81
CA GLY A 16 26.97 -0.87 12.75
C GLY A 16 27.06 0.54 13.34
N THR A 17 26.33 1.54 12.81
CA THR A 17 26.30 2.89 13.39
C THR A 17 25.81 2.83 14.82
N PRO A 18 26.52 3.46 15.80
CA PRO A 18 26.12 3.46 17.20
C PRO A 18 24.71 4.00 17.45
N TYR A 19 24.00 3.39 18.41
CA TYR A 19 22.66 3.86 18.80
C TYR A 19 22.66 5.31 19.33
N SER A 20 23.76 5.74 19.96
CA SER A 20 23.94 7.10 20.44
C SER A 20 24.00 8.15 19.32
N GLU A 21 24.36 7.74 18.10
CA GLU A 21 24.40 8.62 16.94
C GLU A 21 23.07 8.59 16.15
N ILE A 22 22.44 7.42 16.06
CA ILE A 22 21.19 7.21 15.33
C ILE A 22 20.31 6.27 16.15
N ASP A 23 19.25 6.79 16.75
CA ASP A 23 18.22 5.98 17.40
C ASP A 23 17.25 5.36 16.36
N CYS A 24 16.22 4.62 16.80
CA CYS A 24 15.33 3.91 15.91
C CYS A 24 14.54 4.84 14.95
N ILE A 25 14.07 5.98 15.44
CA ILE A 25 13.38 6.95 14.58
C ILE A 25 14.36 7.75 13.73
N GLY A 26 15.53 8.04 14.27
CA GLY A 26 16.62 8.70 13.55
C GLY A 26 17.08 7.92 12.32
N LEU A 27 17.05 6.59 12.36
CA LEU A 27 17.32 5.74 11.21
C LEU A 27 16.32 5.99 10.09
N ILE A 28 15.03 5.99 10.40
CA ILE A 28 13.96 6.24 9.40
C ILE A 28 14.08 7.66 8.84
N VAL A 29 14.30 8.65 9.71
CA VAL A 29 14.53 10.04 9.28
C VAL A 29 15.74 10.15 8.37
N ARG A 30 16.86 9.47 8.71
CA ARG A 30 18.09 9.48 7.89
C ARG A 30 17.82 8.86 6.53
N VAL A 31 17.17 7.71 6.45
CA VAL A 31 16.81 7.04 5.19
C VAL A 31 15.97 7.96 4.31
N ILE A 32 14.89 8.54 4.86
CA ILE A 32 14.00 9.42 4.08
C ILE A 32 14.73 10.68 3.60
N ARG A 33 15.69 11.19 4.34
CA ARG A 33 16.42 12.42 3.99
C ARG A 33 17.52 12.22 2.96
N THR A 34 18.22 11.08 3.02
CA THR A 34 19.50 10.89 2.29
C THR A 34 19.43 9.88 1.16
N ALA A 35 18.41 9.01 1.13
CA ALA A 35 18.22 8.11 0.00
C ALA A 35 17.87 8.87 -1.30
N PRO A 36 18.20 8.35 -2.48
CA PRO A 36 17.78 8.92 -3.75
C PRO A 36 16.26 9.15 -3.80
N GLY A 37 15.84 10.33 -4.25
CA GLY A 37 14.42 10.74 -4.24
C GLY A 37 13.88 11.12 -2.86
N GLY A 38 14.76 11.31 -1.90
CA GLY A 38 14.44 11.63 -0.51
C GLY A 38 14.01 13.08 -0.29
N VAL A 39 13.58 13.38 0.94
CA VAL A 39 13.10 14.68 1.38
C VAL A 39 14.04 15.24 2.46
N GLY A 40 15.03 16.01 2.06
CA GLY A 40 16.09 16.52 2.94
C GLY A 40 15.60 17.28 4.18
N ALA A 41 14.45 17.93 4.09
CA ALA A 41 13.83 18.68 5.19
C ALA A 41 12.94 17.80 6.10
N TYR A 42 12.80 16.50 5.83
CA TYR A 42 11.95 15.61 6.63
C TYR A 42 12.35 15.59 8.10
N ARG A 43 11.36 15.63 8.99
CA ARG A 43 11.55 15.56 10.45
C ARG A 43 10.45 14.69 11.05
N CYS A 44 10.79 13.96 12.11
CA CYS A 44 9.86 13.17 12.90
C CYS A 44 10.22 13.31 14.37
N GLN A 45 9.21 13.44 15.23
CA GLN A 45 9.41 13.69 16.66
C GLN A 45 9.52 12.42 17.51
N GLY A 46 9.33 11.23 16.92
CA GLY A 46 9.42 9.94 17.61
C GLY A 46 8.43 8.91 17.09
N THR A 47 8.55 7.69 17.57
CA THR A 47 7.77 6.54 17.09
C THR A 47 6.28 6.67 17.41
N ASN A 48 5.91 7.11 18.61
CA ASN A 48 4.52 7.38 18.95
C ASN A 48 3.91 8.50 18.09
N TRP A 49 4.67 9.54 17.82
CA TRP A 49 4.25 10.63 16.96
C TRP A 49 4.04 10.11 15.52
N LEU A 50 5.00 9.35 15.00
CA LEU A 50 4.91 8.76 13.66
C LEU A 50 3.71 7.82 13.54
N TRP A 51 3.52 6.92 14.50
CA TRP A 51 2.40 5.98 14.50
C TRP A 51 1.04 6.69 14.47
N ARG A 52 0.92 7.81 15.18
CA ARG A 52 -0.31 8.62 15.22
C ARG A 52 -0.45 9.59 14.05
N SER A 53 0.54 9.69 13.16
CA SER A 53 0.55 10.68 12.07
C SER A 53 -0.66 10.55 11.13
N ILE A 54 -1.24 9.35 11.01
CA ILE A 54 -2.47 9.13 10.24
C ILE A 54 -3.68 9.88 10.82
N ASP A 55 -3.66 10.19 12.12
CA ASP A 55 -4.72 10.91 12.84
C ASP A 55 -4.54 12.43 12.77
N ASN A 56 -3.37 12.88 12.33
CA ASN A 56 -3.04 14.29 12.19
C ASN A 56 -3.65 14.89 10.91
N SER A 57 -3.60 16.22 10.78
CA SER A 57 -4.02 16.90 9.55
C SER A 57 -3.24 16.37 8.34
N ALA A 58 -3.80 16.52 7.12
CA ALA A 58 -3.18 16.04 5.88
C ALA A 58 -1.72 16.49 5.71
N LYS A 59 -1.36 17.69 6.22
CA LYS A 59 0.00 18.25 6.19
C LYS A 59 1.02 17.39 6.95
N TYR A 60 0.62 16.71 8.03
CA TYR A 60 1.49 15.94 8.92
C TYR A 60 1.26 14.44 8.85
N ARG A 61 0.43 13.99 7.90
CA ARG A 61 0.11 12.58 7.73
C ARG A 61 1.26 11.86 7.03
N ASP A 62 2.20 11.34 7.81
CA ASP A 62 3.37 10.62 7.29
C ASP A 62 3.08 9.16 6.95
N LEU A 63 2.21 8.51 7.72
CA LEU A 63 1.74 7.16 7.39
C LEU A 63 0.48 7.22 6.53
N THR A 64 0.50 6.51 5.42
CA THR A 64 -0.64 6.39 4.50
C THR A 64 -1.49 5.16 4.78
N TRP A 65 -0.88 4.17 5.44
CA TRP A 65 -1.49 2.92 5.82
C TRP A 65 -0.86 2.39 7.10
N ARG A 66 -1.63 1.69 7.94
CA ARG A 66 -1.15 0.97 9.12
C ARG A 66 -1.98 -0.28 9.37
N HIS A 67 -1.36 -1.31 9.92
CA HIS A 67 -1.94 -2.62 10.16
C HIS A 67 -1.44 -3.20 11.50
N GLU A 68 -2.31 -3.90 12.21
CA GLU A 68 -1.98 -4.71 13.38
C GLU A 68 -1.45 -6.07 12.92
N GLY A 69 -0.33 -6.51 13.50
CA GLY A 69 0.37 -7.72 13.09
C GLY A 69 1.43 -7.47 12.02
N ILE A 70 2.12 -8.53 11.62
CA ILE A 70 3.20 -8.51 10.61
C ILE A 70 2.88 -9.34 9.37
N ALA A 71 1.70 -9.94 9.31
CA ALA A 71 1.26 -10.66 8.12
C ALA A 71 1.20 -9.69 6.91
N GLY A 72 1.64 -10.16 5.76
CA GLY A 72 1.71 -9.32 4.56
C GLY A 72 2.80 -8.25 4.57
N ALA A 73 3.82 -8.39 5.43
CA ALA A 73 4.97 -7.48 5.44
C ALA A 73 5.69 -7.47 4.08
N ARG A 74 5.91 -6.28 3.55
CA ARG A 74 6.58 -6.06 2.25
C ARG A 74 7.75 -5.10 2.40
N ALA A 75 8.72 -5.23 1.50
CA ALA A 75 9.85 -4.33 1.43
C ALA A 75 9.40 -2.86 1.33
N GLY A 76 10.04 -1.99 2.08
CA GLY A 76 9.69 -0.57 2.16
C GLY A 76 8.65 -0.22 3.22
N MET A 77 7.97 -1.20 3.81
CA MET A 77 7.11 -0.96 4.97
C MET A 77 7.93 -0.65 6.22
N LEU A 78 7.32 0.04 7.16
CA LEU A 78 7.84 0.21 8.51
C LEU A 78 7.18 -0.81 9.45
N ALA A 79 8.00 -1.52 10.23
CA ALA A 79 7.54 -2.37 11.31
C ALA A 79 7.71 -1.66 12.65
N PHE A 80 6.78 -1.87 13.58
CA PHE A 80 6.83 -1.24 14.90
C PHE A 80 6.69 -2.28 16.01
N LYS A 81 7.37 -2.01 17.13
CA LYS A 81 7.12 -2.70 18.40
C LYS A 81 6.25 -1.84 19.28
N ARG A 82 5.30 -2.50 19.94
CA ARG A 82 4.32 -1.85 20.83
C ARG A 82 4.25 -2.58 22.17
N ARG A 83 4.19 -1.82 23.25
CA ARG A 83 3.85 -2.30 24.59
C ARG A 83 2.63 -1.53 25.06
N SER A 84 1.49 -2.20 25.17
CA SER A 84 0.21 -1.55 25.43
C SER A 84 -0.10 -0.44 24.39
N ARG A 85 -0.21 0.81 24.81
CA ARG A 85 -0.45 1.98 23.92
C ARG A 85 0.84 2.68 23.47
N ASP A 86 1.99 2.23 23.97
CA ASP A 86 3.29 2.83 23.67
C ASP A 86 3.95 2.15 22.47
N VAL A 87 4.05 2.87 21.35
CA VAL A 87 4.80 2.46 20.16
C VAL A 87 6.21 2.98 20.31
N HIS A 88 7.09 2.14 20.82
CA HIS A 88 8.42 2.55 21.32
C HIS A 88 9.56 2.23 20.37
N HIS A 89 9.31 1.52 19.27
CA HIS A 89 10.39 1.11 18.36
C HIS A 89 9.90 1.01 16.91
N VAL A 90 10.79 1.27 15.95
CA VAL A 90 10.50 1.23 14.50
C VAL A 90 11.72 0.69 13.76
N GLY A 91 11.47 0.00 12.63
CA GLY A 91 12.45 -0.45 11.66
C GLY A 91 11.90 -0.48 10.25
N LEU A 92 12.79 -0.59 9.27
CA LEU A 92 12.48 -0.70 7.84
C LEU A 92 12.48 -2.17 7.43
N VAL A 93 11.38 -2.66 6.89
CA VAL A 93 11.23 -4.03 6.36
C VAL A 93 11.96 -4.16 5.02
N THR A 94 12.75 -5.23 4.88
CA THR A 94 13.58 -5.46 3.68
C THR A 94 12.90 -6.29 2.60
N GLY A 95 11.86 -7.06 2.95
CA GLY A 95 11.21 -8.02 2.05
C GLY A 95 11.76 -9.44 2.13
N ASP A 96 12.95 -9.62 2.73
CA ASP A 96 13.62 -10.93 2.90
C ASP A 96 13.28 -11.56 4.27
N GLY A 97 12.15 -11.21 4.85
CA GLY A 97 11.78 -11.63 6.21
C GLY A 97 12.64 -10.98 7.29
N THR A 98 13.32 -9.87 6.99
CA THR A 98 14.17 -9.13 7.93
C THR A 98 13.72 -7.67 8.06
N VAL A 99 14.24 -7.01 9.10
CA VAL A 99 13.99 -5.62 9.40
C VAL A 99 15.29 -4.95 9.85
N ILE A 100 15.58 -3.77 9.27
CA ILE A 100 16.72 -2.95 9.67
C ILE A 100 16.25 -1.93 10.69
N HIS A 101 16.89 -1.90 11.86
CA HIS A 101 16.52 -0.99 12.92
C HIS A 101 17.74 -0.60 13.77
N SER A 102 17.70 0.57 14.42
CA SER A 102 18.69 0.92 15.42
C SER A 102 18.25 0.35 16.77
N SER A 103 18.98 -0.64 17.25
CA SER A 103 18.66 -1.39 18.48
C SER A 103 19.42 -0.84 19.68
N SER A 104 18.69 -0.37 20.69
CA SER A 104 19.31 0.04 21.96
C SER A 104 19.97 -1.15 22.68
N ALA A 105 19.40 -2.35 22.56
CA ALA A 105 19.96 -3.57 23.15
C ALA A 105 21.26 -4.02 22.47
N ALA A 106 21.36 -3.87 21.14
CA ALA A 106 22.59 -4.16 20.39
C ALA A 106 23.57 -2.96 20.40
N GLY A 107 23.12 -1.79 20.84
CA GLY A 107 23.91 -0.55 20.87
C GLY A 107 24.18 0.05 19.49
N LYS A 108 23.55 -0.43 18.43
CA LYS A 108 23.84 -0.03 17.05
C LYS A 108 22.72 -0.37 16.07
N VAL A 109 22.86 0.09 14.83
CA VAL A 109 21.99 -0.32 13.71
C VAL A 109 22.30 -1.77 13.34
N VAL A 110 21.26 -2.59 13.27
CA VAL A 110 21.32 -4.02 12.95
C VAL A 110 20.23 -4.40 11.95
N GLU A 111 20.43 -5.49 11.24
CA GLU A 111 19.40 -6.18 10.49
C GLU A 111 19.05 -7.49 11.20
N THR A 112 17.79 -7.69 11.57
CA THR A 112 17.32 -8.85 12.33
C THR A 112 16.10 -9.47 11.68
N LYS A 113 15.73 -10.70 12.07
CA LYS A 113 14.51 -11.34 11.62
C LYS A 113 13.29 -10.48 12.00
N LEU A 114 12.35 -10.39 11.08
CA LEU A 114 11.01 -9.85 11.33
C LEU A 114 10.19 -10.96 11.99
N ASP A 115 10.12 -10.94 13.30
CA ASP A 115 9.46 -11.96 14.13
C ASP A 115 8.23 -11.38 14.85
N ASP A 116 7.57 -12.19 15.67
CA ASP A 116 6.37 -11.84 16.43
C ASP A 116 6.57 -10.78 17.52
N THR A 117 7.82 -10.35 17.80
CA THR A 117 8.07 -9.20 18.67
C THR A 117 7.69 -7.88 18.01
N TRP A 118 7.64 -7.85 16.68
CA TRP A 118 7.06 -6.75 15.91
C TRP A 118 5.54 -6.91 15.87
N LYS A 119 4.80 -5.85 16.12
CA LYS A 119 3.35 -5.91 16.34
C LYS A 119 2.53 -5.18 15.31
N LEU A 120 3.16 -4.26 14.56
CA LEU A 120 2.45 -3.36 13.70
C LEU A 120 3.25 -3.14 12.42
N LEU A 121 2.56 -2.91 11.30
CA LEU A 121 3.12 -2.50 10.02
C LEU A 121 2.52 -1.16 9.58
N ALA A 122 3.27 -0.39 8.81
CA ALA A 122 2.75 0.81 8.16
C ALA A 122 3.47 1.11 6.84
N ALA A 123 2.78 1.79 5.93
CA ALA A 123 3.37 2.42 4.76
C ALA A 123 3.63 3.90 5.04
N HIS A 124 4.81 4.39 4.64
CA HIS A 124 5.20 5.78 4.80
C HIS A 124 5.12 6.52 3.46
N ARG A 125 4.50 7.71 3.41
CA ARG A 125 4.25 8.46 2.16
C ARG A 125 5.51 8.81 1.36
N TYR A 126 6.68 8.78 1.97
CA TYR A 126 7.95 9.09 1.31
C TYR A 126 8.77 7.86 0.94
N ILE A 127 8.32 6.65 1.29
CA ILE A 127 8.98 5.40 0.93
C ILE A 127 8.01 4.57 0.09
N GLU A 128 8.46 4.13 -1.08
CA GLU A 128 7.71 3.20 -1.91
C GLU A 128 7.67 1.84 -1.22
N VAL A 129 6.48 1.23 -1.17
CA VAL A 129 6.32 -0.16 -0.74
C VAL A 129 6.33 -1.04 -1.98
N GLN A 130 7.14 -2.09 -1.98
CA GLN A 130 7.20 -3.03 -3.08
C GLN A 130 5.83 -3.68 -3.29
N GLU A 131 5.28 -3.57 -4.48
CA GLU A 131 4.09 -4.33 -4.85
C GLU A 131 4.43 -5.83 -4.91
N LEU A 132 3.46 -6.68 -4.59
CA LEU A 132 3.59 -8.11 -4.86
C LEU A 132 3.81 -8.24 -6.37
N GLN A 133 4.98 -8.71 -6.79
CA GLN A 133 5.20 -9.03 -8.19
C GLN A 133 4.12 -10.05 -8.58
N LYS A 134 3.27 -9.67 -9.53
CA LYS A 134 2.44 -10.61 -10.24
C LYS A 134 3.41 -11.59 -10.91
N VAL A 135 3.56 -12.78 -10.33
CA VAL A 135 4.37 -13.83 -10.95
C VAL A 135 3.75 -14.07 -12.31
N ALA A 136 4.45 -13.65 -13.37
CA ALA A 136 4.07 -14.00 -14.72
C ALA A 136 3.98 -15.54 -14.75
N ALA A 137 2.81 -16.04 -15.10
CA ALA A 137 2.57 -17.47 -15.21
C ALA A 137 3.67 -18.08 -16.06
N PRO A 138 4.38 -19.13 -15.58
CA PRO A 138 5.32 -19.84 -16.43
C PRO A 138 4.51 -20.52 -17.53
N THR A 139 4.90 -20.26 -18.77
CA THR A 139 4.44 -20.99 -19.97
C THR A 139 4.62 -22.48 -19.69
N ALA A 140 3.54 -23.24 -19.75
CA ALA A 140 3.56 -24.69 -19.53
C ALA A 140 4.49 -25.40 -20.51
N PRO A 141 5.10 -26.54 -20.08
CA PRO A 141 4.57 -27.77 -20.56
C PRO A 141 4.44 -28.89 -19.51
N SER A 142 3.32 -29.59 -19.65
CA SER A 142 3.07 -31.04 -19.43
C SER A 142 3.39 -31.71 -18.10
N GLU A 143 2.27 -32.10 -17.46
CA GLU A 143 1.96 -33.37 -16.79
C GLU A 143 2.95 -33.99 -15.79
N VAL A 144 2.54 -34.16 -14.55
CA VAL A 144 2.09 -35.39 -13.89
C VAL A 144 1.98 -35.23 -12.38
N SER A 145 0.75 -35.45 -11.87
CA SER A 145 0.37 -36.22 -10.69
C SER A 145 0.59 -35.73 -9.26
N LEU A 146 -0.56 -35.47 -8.63
CA LEU A 146 -1.05 -35.88 -7.30
C LEU A 146 -0.19 -35.61 -6.05
N GLY A 147 -0.78 -34.75 -5.20
CA GLY A 147 -0.80 -35.05 -3.78
C GLY A 147 -0.38 -33.88 -2.90
N ASP A 148 -1.34 -33.33 -2.30
CA ASP A 148 -1.50 -32.80 -0.94
C ASP A 148 -1.89 -31.32 -0.89
N GLU A 149 -3.15 -31.14 -0.50
CA GLU A 149 -3.79 -29.83 -0.29
C GLU A 149 -3.30 -29.25 1.03
N THR A 150 -2.54 -28.15 0.96
CA THR A 150 -2.54 -27.17 2.03
C THR A 150 -2.99 -25.84 1.43
N GLU A 151 -4.19 -25.42 1.78
CA GLU A 151 -4.79 -24.13 1.40
C GLU A 151 -3.88 -22.97 1.83
N ASP A 152 -3.13 -22.43 0.88
CA ASP A 152 -2.53 -21.09 0.99
C ASP A 152 -3.58 -20.07 0.54
N THR A 153 -4.35 -19.56 1.50
CA THR A 153 -5.37 -18.52 1.24
C THR A 153 -4.70 -17.16 1.14
N SER A 154 -3.88 -16.97 0.12
CA SER A 154 -3.51 -15.62 -0.31
C SER A 154 -4.70 -15.03 -1.08
N MET A 155 -5.56 -14.26 -0.40
CA MET A 155 -6.69 -13.60 -1.05
C MET A 155 -6.16 -12.53 -2.02
N GLU A 156 -6.33 -12.76 -3.32
CA GLU A 156 -6.12 -11.73 -4.33
C GLU A 156 -7.08 -10.55 -4.07
N ALA A 157 -6.55 -9.33 -4.19
CA ALA A 157 -7.36 -8.13 -4.07
C ALA A 157 -8.46 -8.14 -5.14
N TYR A 158 -9.71 -7.98 -4.75
CA TYR A 158 -10.87 -8.04 -5.65
C TYR A 158 -11.80 -6.86 -5.46
N LYS A 159 -12.54 -6.51 -6.52
CA LYS A 159 -13.46 -5.37 -6.49
C LYS A 159 -14.81 -5.76 -5.91
N MET A 160 -15.36 -4.89 -5.07
CA MET A 160 -16.73 -4.92 -4.58
C MET A 160 -17.39 -3.54 -4.75
N LYS A 161 -18.71 -3.48 -4.63
CA LYS A 161 -19.46 -2.22 -4.59
C LYS A 161 -20.22 -2.08 -3.28
N VAL A 162 -20.39 -0.86 -2.84
CA VAL A 162 -21.23 -0.52 -1.70
C VAL A 162 -22.70 -0.71 -2.08
N VAL A 163 -23.45 -1.49 -1.30
CA VAL A 163 -24.90 -1.73 -1.50
C VAL A 163 -25.77 -0.96 -0.51
N ALA A 164 -25.19 -0.37 0.53
CA ALA A 164 -25.89 0.49 1.46
C ALA A 164 -25.94 1.92 0.94
N SER A 165 -27.01 2.67 1.25
CA SER A 165 -27.14 4.09 0.91
C SER A 165 -25.99 4.94 1.44
N SER A 166 -25.35 4.48 2.53
CA SER A 166 -24.15 5.11 3.11
C SER A 166 -23.38 4.10 3.94
N LEU A 167 -22.07 3.98 3.69
CA LEU A 167 -21.16 3.10 4.41
C LEU A 167 -20.05 3.91 5.06
N ASN A 168 -19.88 3.76 6.37
CA ASN A 168 -18.78 4.41 7.08
C ASN A 168 -17.50 3.61 6.88
N VAL A 169 -16.42 4.30 6.52
CA VAL A 169 -15.06 3.77 6.55
C VAL A 169 -14.42 4.12 7.88
N ARG A 170 -13.80 3.15 8.51
CA ARG A 170 -13.21 3.29 9.85
C ARG A 170 -11.72 2.97 9.84
N ASP A 171 -11.03 3.44 10.87
CA ASP A 171 -9.60 3.18 11.07
C ASP A 171 -9.32 1.82 11.73
N GLU A 172 -10.35 1.17 12.27
CA GLU A 172 -10.29 -0.16 12.89
C GLU A 172 -11.47 -1.04 12.41
N PRO A 173 -11.30 -2.37 12.36
CA PRO A 173 -12.37 -3.30 11.95
C PRO A 173 -13.40 -3.52 13.07
N ASP A 174 -13.97 -2.44 13.58
CA ASP A 174 -14.96 -2.41 14.68
C ASP A 174 -15.90 -1.21 14.52
N VAL A 175 -17.15 -1.38 14.98
CA VAL A 175 -18.15 -0.30 15.00
C VAL A 175 -17.76 0.87 15.90
N LYS A 176 -16.86 0.66 16.86
CA LYS A 176 -16.31 1.69 17.74
C LYS A 176 -15.09 2.39 17.12
N GLY A 177 -14.51 1.84 16.06
CA GLY A 177 -13.43 2.48 15.31
C GLY A 177 -13.85 3.88 14.84
N ARG A 178 -12.93 4.81 14.84
CA ARG A 178 -13.20 6.18 14.42
C ARG A 178 -13.54 6.20 12.93
N ARG A 179 -14.60 6.91 12.57
CA ARG A 179 -14.94 7.13 11.16
C ARG A 179 -13.90 8.03 10.49
N ILE A 180 -13.24 7.50 9.47
CA ILE A 180 -12.22 8.21 8.67
C ILE A 180 -12.71 8.55 7.25
N GLY A 181 -13.84 7.96 6.83
CA GLY A 181 -14.45 8.20 5.53
C GLY A 181 -15.90 7.80 5.48
N ARG A 182 -16.53 8.07 4.34
CA ARG A 182 -17.90 7.68 4.03
C ARG A 182 -17.98 7.36 2.54
N LEU A 183 -18.67 6.28 2.21
CA LEU A 183 -18.93 5.83 0.86
C LEU A 183 -20.43 5.86 0.61
N SER A 184 -20.82 6.24 -0.61
CA SER A 184 -22.21 6.19 -1.07
C SER A 184 -22.50 4.85 -1.73
N GLU A 185 -23.77 4.53 -1.87
CA GLU A 185 -24.23 3.39 -2.66
C GLU A 185 -23.63 3.40 -4.07
N GLY A 186 -23.25 2.22 -4.56
CA GLY A 186 -22.62 2.06 -5.87
C GLY A 186 -21.12 2.36 -5.90
N ALA A 187 -20.53 2.94 -4.84
CA ALA A 187 -19.11 3.21 -4.82
C ALA A 187 -18.31 1.91 -4.96
N ALA A 188 -17.37 1.89 -5.93
CA ALA A 188 -16.45 0.77 -6.11
C ALA A 188 -15.33 0.83 -5.07
N VAL A 189 -15.00 -0.31 -4.49
CA VAL A 189 -13.90 -0.49 -3.54
C VAL A 189 -13.10 -1.73 -3.94
N THR A 190 -11.80 -1.72 -3.62
CA THR A 190 -10.96 -2.90 -3.77
C THR A 190 -10.72 -3.51 -2.39
N VAL A 191 -11.18 -4.74 -2.19
CA VAL A 191 -10.94 -5.49 -0.95
C VAL A 191 -9.50 -6.01 -0.99
N GLN A 192 -8.75 -5.66 0.03
CA GLN A 192 -7.33 -6.04 0.20
C GLN A 192 -7.17 -7.21 1.17
N ALA A 193 -8.06 -7.30 2.15
CA ALA A 193 -8.08 -8.38 3.14
C ALA A 193 -9.47 -8.52 3.77
N GLU A 194 -9.79 -9.72 4.22
CA GLU A 194 -10.97 -10.01 5.03
C GLU A 194 -10.57 -10.29 6.47
N MET A 195 -11.35 -9.74 7.41
CA MET A 195 -11.12 -9.98 8.82
C MET A 195 -12.05 -11.10 9.31
N GLU A 196 -11.62 -11.88 10.29
CA GLU A 196 -12.42 -12.98 10.89
C GLU A 196 -13.79 -12.52 11.40
N ASN A 197 -13.91 -11.27 11.79
CA ASN A 197 -15.16 -10.67 12.27
C ASN A 197 -16.08 -10.13 11.16
N GLY A 198 -15.79 -10.46 9.89
CA GLY A 198 -16.59 -10.05 8.73
C GLY A 198 -16.31 -8.64 8.21
N TRP A 199 -15.41 -7.89 8.86
CA TRP A 199 -14.94 -6.62 8.34
C TRP A 199 -14.00 -6.83 7.15
N LYS A 200 -13.96 -5.87 6.24
CA LYS A 200 -13.07 -5.91 5.08
C LYS A 200 -12.16 -4.68 5.08
N TYR A 201 -10.89 -4.93 4.83
CA TYR A 201 -9.91 -3.86 4.59
C TYR A 201 -9.96 -3.49 3.11
N ILE A 202 -10.20 -2.24 2.82
CA ILE A 202 -10.47 -1.77 1.45
C ILE A 202 -9.59 -0.60 1.04
N THR A 203 -9.35 -0.50 -0.27
CA THR A 203 -8.92 0.73 -0.94
C THR A 203 -10.13 1.39 -1.60
N TYR A 204 -10.28 2.71 -1.45
CA TYR A 204 -11.39 3.48 -2.02
C TYR A 204 -10.94 4.87 -2.49
N GLY A 205 -11.72 5.50 -3.37
CA GLY A 205 -11.40 6.83 -3.93
C GLY A 205 -10.00 6.87 -4.56
N ASP A 206 -9.25 7.92 -4.29
CA ASP A 206 -7.90 8.15 -4.81
C ASP A 206 -6.81 7.32 -4.07
N GLY A 207 -7.12 6.08 -3.69
CA GLY A 207 -6.18 5.19 -3.00
C GLY A 207 -6.21 5.28 -1.48
N ALA A 208 -7.25 5.89 -0.90
CA ALA A 208 -7.45 5.88 0.55
C ALA A 208 -7.77 4.48 1.06
N LEU A 209 -7.36 4.19 2.29
CA LEU A 209 -7.46 2.88 2.91
C LEU A 209 -8.29 2.96 4.19
N GLY A 210 -9.01 1.88 4.52
CA GLY A 210 -9.76 1.79 5.75
C GLY A 210 -10.56 0.50 5.85
N TYR A 211 -11.29 0.35 6.94
CA TYR A 211 -12.12 -0.81 7.22
C TYR A 211 -13.59 -0.48 7.02
N VAL A 212 -14.31 -1.41 6.44
CA VAL A 212 -15.77 -1.36 6.30
C VAL A 212 -16.36 -2.69 6.76
N ASP A 213 -17.58 -2.65 7.21
CA ASP A 213 -18.35 -3.85 7.48
C ASP A 213 -18.71 -4.51 6.16
N GLY A 214 -18.23 -5.74 5.94
CA GLY A 214 -18.34 -6.47 4.70
C GLY A 214 -19.79 -6.81 4.31
N SER A 215 -20.72 -6.82 5.28
CA SER A 215 -22.14 -7.06 5.02
C SER A 215 -22.80 -6.00 4.12
N TYR A 216 -22.20 -4.82 4.02
CA TYR A 216 -22.66 -3.71 3.18
C TYR A 216 -21.95 -3.64 1.81
N LEU A 217 -21.19 -4.68 1.44
CA LEU A 217 -20.55 -4.81 0.15
C LEU A 217 -21.22 -5.92 -0.67
N GLY A 218 -21.41 -5.67 -1.96
CA GLY A 218 -21.96 -6.62 -2.93
C GLY A 218 -21.03 -6.83 -4.11
N ALA A 219 -21.37 -7.78 -4.98
CA ALA A 219 -20.60 -8.08 -6.18
C ALA A 219 -20.43 -6.82 -7.05
N TYR A 220 -19.20 -6.54 -7.48
CA TYR A 220 -18.90 -5.50 -8.45
C TYR A 220 -19.05 -6.06 -9.85
N VAL A 221 -19.87 -5.41 -10.65
CA VAL A 221 -19.97 -5.67 -12.10
C VAL A 221 -19.33 -4.47 -12.79
N GLU A 222 -18.29 -4.71 -13.55
CA GLU A 222 -17.63 -3.65 -14.31
C GLU A 222 -18.63 -3.07 -15.31
N PRO A 223 -18.84 -1.74 -15.34
CA PRO A 223 -19.72 -1.14 -16.34
C PRO A 223 -19.18 -1.49 -17.73
N PRO A 224 -20.06 -1.76 -18.71
CA PRO A 224 -19.60 -2.03 -20.06
C PRO A 224 -18.73 -0.88 -20.54
N VAL A 225 -17.56 -1.21 -21.07
CA VAL A 225 -16.67 -0.21 -21.69
C VAL A 225 -17.50 0.48 -22.77
N PRO A 226 -17.70 1.80 -22.73
CA PRO A 226 -18.38 2.49 -23.81
C PRO A 226 -17.65 2.18 -25.11
N GLU A 227 -18.38 1.67 -26.12
CA GLU A 227 -17.79 1.48 -27.44
C GLU A 227 -17.15 2.80 -27.87
N ALA A 228 -15.88 2.74 -28.25
CA ALA A 228 -15.20 3.91 -28.80
C ALA A 228 -16.08 4.49 -29.93
N PRO A 229 -16.25 5.82 -29.98
CA PRO A 229 -17.07 6.43 -31.02
C PRO A 229 -16.54 5.98 -32.37
N LYS A 230 -17.42 5.40 -33.21
CA LYS A 230 -17.09 5.01 -34.58
C LYS A 230 -16.89 6.30 -35.37
N ILE A 231 -15.63 6.70 -35.54
CA ILE A 231 -15.30 7.85 -36.37
C ILE A 231 -15.32 7.39 -37.84
N THR A 232 -16.17 7.99 -38.61
CA THR A 232 -16.17 7.83 -40.08
C THR A 232 -15.56 9.08 -40.66
N ILE A 233 -14.49 8.94 -41.42
CA ILE A 233 -13.86 10.03 -42.16
C ILE A 233 -14.50 10.05 -43.55
N ILE A 234 -14.98 11.21 -43.97
CA ILE A 234 -15.56 11.40 -45.32
C ILE A 234 -14.59 12.32 -46.05
N ASP A 235 -14.08 11.88 -47.21
CA ASP A 235 -13.26 12.73 -48.06
C ASP A 235 -14.08 13.75 -48.85
N SER A 236 -13.42 14.67 -49.54
CA SER A 236 -14.07 15.70 -50.37
C SER A 236 -14.88 15.14 -51.55
N SER A 237 -14.75 13.85 -51.85
CA SER A 237 -15.47 13.14 -52.90
C SER A 237 -16.64 12.31 -52.35
N GLY A 238 -16.87 12.35 -51.02
CA GLY A 238 -17.96 11.63 -50.37
C GLY A 238 -17.64 10.15 -50.03
N ASN A 239 -16.40 9.71 -50.15
CA ASN A 239 -16.04 8.34 -49.77
C ASN A 239 -15.92 8.21 -48.26
N HIS A 240 -16.41 7.11 -47.71
CA HIS A 240 -16.39 6.80 -46.29
C HIS A 240 -15.22 5.89 -45.97
N PHE A 241 -14.41 6.29 -44.99
CA PHE A 241 -13.29 5.51 -44.47
C PHE A 241 -13.49 5.20 -42.98
N VAL A 242 -13.33 3.94 -42.59
CA VAL A 242 -13.31 3.51 -41.18
C VAL A 242 -11.86 3.25 -40.83
N PRO A 243 -11.26 4.00 -39.87
CA PRO A 243 -9.90 3.74 -39.48
C PRO A 243 -9.76 2.36 -38.83
N VAL A 244 -8.66 1.64 -39.18
CA VAL A 244 -8.34 0.35 -38.61
C VAL A 244 -7.05 0.52 -37.81
N GLY A 245 -7.11 0.33 -36.46
CA GLY A 245 -5.97 0.46 -35.55
C GLY A 245 -6.04 1.71 -34.65
N ASP A 246 -5.03 1.91 -33.81
CA ASP A 246 -4.90 3.07 -32.95
C ASP A 246 -4.53 4.32 -33.76
N PHE A 247 -5.32 5.40 -33.61
CA PHE A 247 -5.06 6.67 -34.26
C PHE A 247 -5.32 7.84 -33.33
N SER A 248 -4.57 8.92 -33.54
CA SER A 248 -4.78 10.20 -32.85
C SER A 248 -5.30 11.24 -33.83
N VAL A 249 -6.38 11.92 -33.46
CA VAL A 249 -6.94 13.03 -34.25
C VAL A 249 -6.38 14.34 -33.67
N ILE A 250 -5.66 15.10 -34.53
CA ILE A 250 -5.23 16.47 -34.20
C ILE A 250 -6.23 17.41 -34.87
N ILE A 251 -7.02 18.13 -34.07
CA ILE A 251 -7.93 19.16 -34.57
C ILE A 251 -7.13 20.47 -34.61
N GLY A 252 -6.76 20.92 -35.81
CA GLY A 252 -6.20 22.24 -36.05
C GLY A 252 -7.25 23.18 -36.60
N SER A 253 -7.27 24.45 -36.13
CA SER A 253 -7.98 25.53 -36.82
C SER A 253 -7.22 25.86 -38.09
N VAL A 254 -7.92 25.88 -39.25
CA VAL A 254 -7.41 26.51 -40.46
C VAL A 254 -7.98 27.92 -40.46
N ASP A 255 -7.08 28.93 -40.28
CA ASP A 255 -7.39 30.35 -40.51
C ASP A 255 -7.55 30.64 -42.01
#